data_046cc6f125a960c3385992bfcd7d2f99
#
_entry.id   046cc6f125a960c3385992bfcd7d2f99
#
_cell.length_a   1.000
_cell.length_b   1.000
_cell.length_c   1.000
_cell.angle_alpha   90.00
_cell.angle_beta   90.00
_cell.angle_gamma   90.00
#
_symmetry.space_group_name_H-M   'P 1'
#
loop_
_entity.id
_entity.type
_entity.pdbx_description
1 polymer ?
#
loop_
_entity_poly.entity_id
_entity_poly.type
_entity_poly.pdbx_seq_one_letter_code
_entity_poly.pdbx_strand_id
1 'polypeptide(L)' 'MKATLYLLPVQGSDTNWYKNLLVDPTLKISVNGIEIPVKGKPITDRKTVDDIVRKFKSKYGEWDVKKYYPKHDVAVEVPL' A
#
# COMPACT_ATOMS: atom_id res chain seq x y z
N MET A 1 -3.91 6.95 -20.08
CA MET A 1 -4.26 7.36 -18.71
C MET A 1 -3.35 6.63 -17.73
N LYS A 2 -2.69 7.35 -16.86
CA LYS A 2 -1.83 6.71 -15.86
C LYS A 2 -2.66 6.32 -14.64
N ALA A 3 -2.59 5.07 -14.26
CA ALA A 3 -3.23 4.58 -13.05
C ALA A 3 -2.21 4.52 -11.92
N THR A 4 -2.66 4.73 -10.70
CA THR A 4 -1.83 4.59 -9.50
C THR A 4 -2.50 3.61 -8.56
N LEU A 5 -1.74 2.62 -8.12
CA LEU A 5 -2.21 1.66 -7.12
C LEU A 5 -1.66 2.07 -5.75
N TYR A 6 -2.53 2.08 -4.75
CA TYR A 6 -2.13 2.34 -3.37
C TYR A 6 -2.26 1.06 -2.55
N LEU A 7 -1.23 0.77 -1.78
CA LEU A 7 -1.18 -0.41 -0.92
C LEU A 7 -1.07 0.02 0.54
N LEU A 8 -1.78 -0.69 1.41
CA LEU A 8 -1.64 -0.51 2.85
C LEU A 8 -0.97 -1.76 3.44
N PRO A 9 0.22 -1.63 4.02
CA PRO A 9 0.83 -2.75 4.73
C PRO A 9 -0.01 -3.15 5.93
N VAL A 10 -0.26 -4.44 6.12
CA VAL A 10 -1.14 -4.96 7.17
C VAL A 10 -0.67 -4.57 8.57
N GLN A 11 0.63 -4.64 8.80
CA GLN A 11 1.25 -4.27 10.07
C GLN A 11 1.92 -2.89 9.98
N GLY A 12 1.50 -2.05 9.03
CA GLY A 12 2.12 -0.75 8.82
C GLY A 12 3.61 -0.87 8.54
N SER A 13 4.41 -0.02 9.17
CA SER A 13 5.86 -0.02 9.01
C SER A 13 6.55 -1.29 9.51
N ASP A 14 5.88 -2.14 10.29
CA ASP A 14 6.42 -3.41 10.76
C ASP A 14 6.20 -4.56 9.77
N THR A 15 5.49 -4.33 8.69
CA THR A 15 5.25 -5.34 7.65
C THR A 15 6.56 -5.69 6.93
N ASN A 16 6.85 -7.00 6.80
CA ASN A 16 8.11 -7.45 6.21
C ASN A 16 8.31 -6.96 4.78
N TRP A 17 7.29 -7.06 3.92
CA TRP A 17 7.44 -6.60 2.54
C TRP A 17 7.65 -5.09 2.46
N TYR A 18 7.09 -4.32 3.40
CA TYR A 18 7.32 -2.89 3.47
C TYR A 18 8.78 -2.58 3.84
N LYS A 19 9.33 -3.31 4.83
CA LYS A 19 10.73 -3.16 5.22
C LYS A 19 11.67 -3.50 4.07
N ASN A 20 11.35 -4.55 3.32
CA ASN A 20 12.12 -4.93 2.14
C ASN A 20 12.04 -3.85 1.05
N LEU A 21 10.90 -3.20 0.91
CA LEU A 21 10.69 -2.11 -0.04
C LEU A 21 11.63 -0.93 0.24
N LEU A 22 11.91 -0.66 1.51
CA LEU A 22 12.83 0.45 1.88
C LEU A 22 14.26 0.18 1.43
N VAL A 23 14.63 -1.08 1.27
CA VAL A 23 15.95 -1.49 0.78
C VAL A 23 15.96 -1.60 -0.73
N ASP A 24 14.94 -2.23 -1.30
CA ASP A 24 14.77 -2.40 -2.75
C ASP A 24 13.33 -2.06 -3.11
N PRO A 25 13.08 -0.93 -3.79
CA PRO A 25 11.72 -0.49 -4.10
C PRO A 25 11.00 -1.30 -5.17
N THR A 26 11.64 -2.32 -5.73
CA THR A 26 11.02 -3.14 -6.76
C THR A 26 10.04 -4.14 -6.17
N LEU A 27 8.79 -4.09 -6.66
CA LEU A 27 7.72 -5.02 -6.32
C LEU A 27 7.32 -5.78 -7.58
N LYS A 28 6.81 -7.00 -7.39
CA LYS A 28 6.24 -7.78 -8.49
C LYS A 28 4.74 -7.86 -8.33
N ILE A 29 4.02 -7.48 -9.37
CA ILE A 29 2.56 -7.58 -9.42
C ILE A 29 2.19 -8.67 -10.40
N SER A 30 1.32 -9.59 -9.98
CA SER A 30 0.80 -10.63 -10.86
C SER A 30 -0.49 -10.15 -11.51
N VAL A 31 -0.49 -10.08 -12.85
CA VAL A 31 -1.66 -9.70 -13.64
C VAL A 31 -1.86 -10.78 -14.71
N ASN A 32 -3.01 -11.46 -14.67
CA ASN A 32 -3.32 -12.54 -15.61
C ASN A 32 -2.23 -13.60 -15.71
N GLY A 33 -1.62 -13.95 -14.57
CA GLY A 33 -0.56 -14.96 -14.51
C GLY A 33 0.82 -14.46 -14.94
N ILE A 34 0.96 -13.20 -15.29
CA ILE A 34 2.23 -12.59 -15.68
C ILE A 34 2.73 -11.71 -14.54
N GLU A 35 3.98 -11.92 -14.11
CA GLU A 35 4.62 -11.06 -13.12
C GLU A 35 5.21 -9.84 -13.79
N ILE A 36 4.80 -8.65 -13.31
CA ILE A 36 5.28 -7.38 -13.81
C ILE A 36 6.07 -6.68 -12.71
N PRO A 37 7.35 -6.35 -12.91
CA PRO A 37 8.10 -5.58 -11.92
C PRO A 37 7.62 -4.13 -11.93
N VAL A 38 7.36 -3.59 -10.74
CA VAL A 38 6.96 -2.19 -10.57
C VAL A 38 7.74 -1.61 -9.40
N LYS A 39 7.85 -0.30 -9.36
CA LYS A 39 8.52 0.37 -8.25
C LYS A 39 7.49 0.95 -7.30
N GLY A 40 7.58 0.58 -6.02
CA GLY A 40 6.76 1.14 -4.97
C GLY A 40 7.43 2.34 -4.35
N LYS A 41 6.63 3.35 -4.02
CA LYS A 41 7.11 4.56 -3.35
C LYS A 41 6.49 4.60 -1.95
N PRO A 42 7.30 4.53 -0.89
CA PRO A 42 6.75 4.61 0.46
C PRO A 42 6.21 6.03 0.74
N ILE A 43 5.05 6.08 1.38
CA ILE A 43 4.41 7.33 1.79
C ILE A 43 4.35 7.34 3.30
N THR A 44 5.06 8.27 3.91
CA THR A 44 5.11 8.43 5.37
C THR A 44 4.44 9.71 5.83
N ASP A 45 4.04 10.58 4.92
CA ASP A 45 3.30 11.79 5.24
C ASP A 45 1.94 11.44 5.81
N ARG A 46 1.70 11.81 7.06
CA ARG A 46 0.52 11.42 7.80
C ARG A 46 -0.79 11.82 7.11
N LYS A 47 -0.83 13.02 6.56
CA LYS A 47 -2.03 13.52 5.88
C LYS A 47 -2.35 12.68 4.65
N THR A 48 -1.34 12.34 3.85
CA THR A 48 -1.51 11.51 2.67
C THR A 48 -1.91 10.09 3.04
N VAL A 49 -1.28 9.51 4.07
CA VAL A 49 -1.64 8.18 4.57
C VAL A 49 -3.09 8.17 5.05
N ASP A 50 -3.51 9.18 5.82
CA ASP A 50 -4.88 9.27 6.31
C ASP A 50 -5.88 9.36 5.15
N ASP A 51 -5.58 10.09 4.09
CA ASP A 51 -6.43 10.17 2.91
C ASP A 51 -6.56 8.81 2.21
N ILE A 52 -5.46 8.05 2.10
CA ILE A 52 -5.47 6.72 1.51
C ILE A 52 -6.29 5.76 2.37
N VAL A 53 -6.11 5.79 3.68
CA VAL A 53 -6.89 4.97 4.63
C VAL A 53 -8.38 5.29 4.52
N ARG A 54 -8.72 6.56 4.39
CA ARG A 54 -10.11 6.98 4.23
C ARG A 54 -10.74 6.41 2.95
N LYS A 55 -9.98 6.40 1.85
CA LYS A 55 -10.42 5.78 0.60
C LYS A 55 -10.63 4.28 0.75
N PHE A 56 -9.76 3.60 1.47
CA PHE A 56 -9.91 2.17 1.76
C PHE A 56 -11.17 1.91 2.59
N LYS A 57 -11.41 2.72 3.62
CA LYS A 57 -12.62 2.60 4.45
C LYS A 57 -13.88 2.80 3.64
N SER A 58 -13.88 3.75 2.72
CA SER A 58 -15.01 4.01 1.83
C SER A 58 -15.28 2.83 0.89
N LYS A 59 -14.23 2.16 0.43
CA LYS A 59 -14.35 1.05 -0.53
C LYS A 59 -14.67 -0.29 0.13
N TYR A 60 -14.02 -0.59 1.26
CA TYR A 60 -14.08 -1.91 1.90
C TYR A 60 -14.86 -1.93 3.22
N GLY A 61 -15.23 -0.78 3.76
CA GLY A 61 -15.89 -0.67 5.04
C GLY A 61 -14.91 -0.43 6.19
N GLU A 62 -15.36 0.34 7.18
CA GLU A 62 -14.53 0.74 8.32
C GLU A 62 -14.09 -0.45 9.17
N TRP A 63 -15.00 -1.41 9.38
CA TRP A 63 -14.73 -2.60 10.20
C TRP A 63 -13.66 -3.49 9.57
N ASP A 64 -13.72 -3.69 8.25
CA ASP A 64 -12.76 -4.52 7.53
C ASP A 64 -11.37 -3.89 7.59
N VAL A 65 -11.28 -2.57 7.42
CA VAL A 65 -9.99 -1.88 7.49
C VAL A 65 -9.38 -1.98 8.88
N LYS A 66 -10.17 -1.80 9.94
CA LYS A 66 -9.69 -1.96 11.32
C LYS A 66 -9.23 -3.39 11.62
N LYS A 67 -9.94 -4.37 11.09
CA LYS A 67 -9.64 -5.78 11.33
C LYS A 67 -8.36 -6.24 10.64
N TYR A 68 -8.19 -5.87 9.36
CA TYR A 68 -7.08 -6.36 8.53
C TYR A 68 -5.88 -5.42 8.49
N TYR A 69 -6.07 -4.15 8.82
CA TYR A 69 -5.01 -3.14 8.79
C TYR A 69 -4.99 -2.36 10.11
N PRO A 70 -4.60 -3.00 11.23
CA PRO A 70 -4.69 -2.36 12.54
C PRO A 70 -3.71 -1.19 12.72
N LYS A 71 -2.66 -1.12 11.92
CA LYS A 71 -1.65 -0.06 12.01
C LYS A 71 -1.64 0.75 10.71
N HIS A 72 -1.93 2.04 10.79
CA HIS A 72 -2.07 2.95 9.64
C HIS A 72 -1.03 4.06 9.69
N ASP A 73 0.25 3.72 9.73
CA ASP A 73 1.33 4.71 9.80
C ASP A 73 2.01 4.98 8.46
N VAL A 74 1.88 4.06 7.51
CA VAL A 74 2.51 4.20 6.19
C VAL A 74 1.61 3.63 5.10
N ALA A 75 1.86 4.05 3.88
CA ALA A 75 1.23 3.51 2.69
C ALA A 75 2.28 3.36 1.59
N VAL A 76 1.93 2.70 0.49
CA VAL A 76 2.82 2.56 -0.66
C VAL A 76 2.06 2.95 -1.92
N GLU A 77 2.67 3.83 -2.71
CA GLU A 77 2.17 4.27 -4.00
C GLU A 77 2.89 3.50 -5.10
N VAL A 78 2.14 2.90 -6.00
CA VAL A 78 2.69 2.16 -7.14
C VAL A 78 2.15 2.78 -8.41
N PRO A 79 2.92 3.62 -9.10
CA PRO A 79 2.52 4.14 -10.40
C PRO A 79 2.57 3.03 -11.44
N LEU A 80 1.49 2.90 -12.18
CA LEU A 80 1.35 1.87 -13.21
C LEU A 80 1.51 2.43 -14.62
#